data_728a5f5a8ab2c9a047093c96ee24485d
#
_entry.id   728a5f5a8ab2c9a047093c96ee24485d
#
_cell.length_a   1.000
_cell.length_b   1.000
_cell.length_c   1.000
_cell.angle_alpha   90.00
_cell.angle_beta   90.00
_cell.angle_gamma   90.00
#
_symmetry.space_group_name_H-M   'P 1'
#
loop_
_entity.id
_entity.type
_entity.pdbx_description
1 polymer ?
#
loop_
_entity_poly.entity_id
_entity_poly.type
_entity_poly.pdbx_seq_one_letter_code
_entity_poly.pdbx_strand_id
1 'polypeptide(L)'
;MKIGTTLIGKAKLDCLSAFALNSLVWMWLRTQGKNPKESGVKAELDRVKNSMLRLKEVQDKSKRNPVDAQAAKRLVKGSLWTPKDSNKRLNFFDRWVALINMFIF
;
A
#
# COMPACT_ATOMS: atom_id res chain seq x y z
N MET A 1 27.62 -8.29 12.65
CA MET A 1 27.24 -8.01 11.25
C MET A 1 25.77 -8.36 11.05
N LYS A 2 24.93 -7.39 10.74
CA LYS A 2 23.49 -7.64 10.62
C LYS A 2 23.20 -8.26 9.25
N ILE A 3 22.77 -9.51 9.22
CA ILE A 3 22.43 -10.26 8.00
C ILE A 3 21.42 -9.49 7.11
N GLY A 4 20.52 -8.72 7.71
CA GLY A 4 19.54 -7.92 6.98
C GLY A 4 20.14 -6.79 6.12
N THR A 5 21.26 -6.21 6.50
CA THR A 5 21.92 -5.15 5.71
C THR A 5 22.59 -5.70 4.46
N THR A 6 23.13 -6.92 4.52
CA THR A 6 23.73 -7.57 3.36
C THR A 6 22.69 -8.02 2.34
N LEU A 7 21.53 -8.52 2.78
CA LEU A 7 20.42 -8.92 1.90
C LEU A 7 19.83 -7.71 1.16
N ILE A 8 19.61 -6.60 1.86
CA ILE A 8 19.10 -5.35 1.26
C ILE A 8 20.15 -4.77 0.29
N GLY A 9 21.44 -4.83 0.66
CA GLY A 9 22.53 -4.40 -0.21
C GLY A 9 22.59 -5.22 -1.50
N LYS A 10 22.44 -6.53 -1.42
CA LYS A 10 22.40 -7.43 -2.58
C LYS A 10 21.18 -7.12 -3.46
N ALA A 11 20.00 -6.95 -2.87
CA ALA A 11 18.80 -6.60 -3.60
C ALA A 11 18.93 -5.25 -4.34
N LYS A 12 19.62 -4.27 -3.75
CA LYS A 12 19.94 -3.00 -4.42
C LYS A 12 20.83 -3.20 -5.64
N LEU A 13 21.88 -4.00 -5.51
CA LEU A 13 22.79 -4.30 -6.61
C LEU A 13 22.07 -5.04 -7.73
N ASP A 14 21.21 -5.99 -7.41
CA ASP A 14 20.42 -6.73 -8.39
C ASP A 14 19.45 -5.82 -9.14
N CYS A 15 18.75 -4.93 -8.44
CA CYS A 15 17.88 -3.92 -9.07
C CYS A 15 18.66 -2.93 -9.93
N LEU A 16 19.83 -2.49 -9.47
CA LEU A 16 20.69 -1.57 -10.21
C LEU A 16 21.23 -2.22 -11.49
N SER A 17 21.70 -3.46 -11.42
CA SER A 17 22.18 -4.21 -12.58
C SER A 17 21.08 -4.46 -13.61
N ALA A 18 19.89 -4.84 -13.16
CA ALA A 18 18.71 -5.01 -14.03
C ALA A 18 18.34 -3.70 -14.72
N PHE A 19 18.33 -2.58 -13.99
CA PHE A 19 18.08 -1.26 -14.56
C PHE A 19 19.12 -0.87 -15.61
N ALA A 20 20.41 -1.08 -15.31
CA ALA A 20 21.50 -0.76 -16.22
C ALA A 20 21.43 -1.57 -17.52
N LEU A 21 21.16 -2.88 -17.44
CA LEU A 21 21.01 -3.74 -18.61
C LEU A 21 19.83 -3.31 -19.49
N ASN A 22 18.67 -3.06 -18.89
CA ASN A 22 17.49 -2.60 -19.61
C ASN A 22 17.69 -1.22 -20.25
N SER A 23 18.42 -0.33 -19.56
CA SER A 23 18.79 1.00 -20.11
C SER A 23 19.73 0.89 -21.31
N LEU A 24 20.69 -0.02 -21.26
CA LEU A 24 21.58 -0.31 -22.39
C LEU A 24 20.80 -0.85 -23.60
N VAL A 25 19.88 -1.76 -23.39
CA VAL A 25 19.00 -2.29 -24.45
C VAL A 25 18.12 -1.18 -25.03
N TRP A 26 17.60 -0.29 -24.18
CA TRP A 26 16.85 0.89 -24.62
C TRP A 26 17.68 1.79 -25.55
N MET A 27 18.91 2.12 -25.15
CA MET A 27 19.82 2.92 -25.97
C MET A 27 20.18 2.22 -27.26
N TRP A 28 20.46 0.92 -27.21
CA TRP A 28 20.74 0.12 -28.41
C TRP A 28 19.58 0.12 -29.41
N LEU A 29 18.34 -0.06 -28.95
CA LEU A 29 17.15 0.03 -29.81
C LEU A 29 17.00 1.41 -30.43
N ARG A 30 17.32 2.48 -29.68
CA ARG A 30 17.34 3.84 -30.23
C ARG A 30 18.38 4.02 -31.34
N THR A 31 19.55 3.45 -31.20
CA THR A 31 20.58 3.48 -32.24
C THR A 31 20.17 2.70 -33.50
N GLN A 32 19.34 1.67 -33.36
CA GLN A 32 18.78 0.90 -34.49
C GLN A 32 17.59 1.60 -35.16
N GLY A 33 17.19 2.77 -34.68
CA GLY A 33 16.03 3.50 -35.19
C GLY A 33 14.69 2.90 -34.84
N LYS A 34 14.66 1.90 -33.95
CA LYS A 34 13.43 1.28 -33.44
C LYS A 34 12.89 2.05 -32.24
N ASN A 35 11.57 2.13 -32.14
CA ASN A 35 10.95 2.75 -30.99
C ASN A 35 10.99 1.77 -29.79
N PRO A 36 11.74 2.08 -28.71
CA PRO A 36 11.84 1.18 -27.57
C PRO A 36 10.52 1.03 -26.79
N LYS A 37 9.56 1.95 -26.96
CA LYS A 37 8.25 1.85 -26.31
C LYS A 37 7.39 0.71 -26.85
N GLU A 38 7.61 0.31 -28.08
CA GLU A 38 6.92 -0.81 -28.75
C GLU A 38 7.53 -2.16 -28.41
N SER A 39 8.76 -2.14 -27.91
CA SER A 39 9.44 -3.34 -27.42
C SER A 39 9.10 -3.63 -25.98
N GLY A 40 9.23 -4.89 -25.55
CA GLY A 40 8.97 -5.31 -24.16
C GLY A 40 9.88 -4.67 -23.10
N VAL A 41 10.90 -3.91 -23.52
CA VAL A 41 11.87 -3.24 -22.62
C VAL A 41 11.20 -2.25 -21.68
N LYS A 42 10.16 -1.56 -22.15
CA LYS A 42 9.41 -0.63 -21.31
C LYS A 42 8.73 -1.35 -20.15
N ALA A 43 8.09 -2.49 -20.42
CA ALA A 43 7.45 -3.31 -19.39
C ALA A 43 8.46 -3.81 -18.35
N GLU A 44 9.67 -4.21 -18.79
CA GLU A 44 10.74 -4.62 -17.89
C GLU A 44 11.28 -3.46 -17.05
N LEU A 45 11.43 -2.28 -17.62
CA LEU A 45 11.83 -1.08 -16.87
C LEU A 45 10.78 -0.70 -15.81
N ASP A 46 9.51 -0.79 -16.13
CA ASP A 46 8.42 -0.55 -15.17
C ASP A 46 8.43 -1.59 -14.03
N ARG A 47 8.71 -2.84 -14.36
CA ARG A 47 8.87 -3.92 -13.37
C ARG A 47 10.04 -3.65 -12.42
N VAL A 48 11.20 -3.26 -12.96
CA VAL A 48 12.38 -2.90 -12.16
C VAL A 48 12.11 -1.68 -11.29
N LYS A 49 11.42 -0.68 -11.82
CA LYS A 49 10.99 0.51 -11.09
C LYS A 49 10.10 0.15 -9.89
N ASN A 50 9.12 -0.72 -10.10
CA ASN A 50 8.25 -1.19 -9.02
C ASN A 50 9.03 -1.96 -7.95
N SER A 51 10.02 -2.77 -8.36
CA SER A 51 10.91 -3.48 -7.44
C SER A 51 11.77 -2.52 -6.61
N MET A 52 12.27 -1.45 -7.23
CA MET A 52 13.01 -0.40 -6.53
C MET A 52 12.16 0.34 -5.52
N LEU A 53 10.89 0.67 -5.85
CA LEU A 53 9.95 1.31 -4.93
C LEU A 53 9.68 0.40 -3.73
N ARG A 54 9.44 -0.89 -3.97
CA ARG A 54 9.25 -1.87 -2.90
C ARG A 54 10.47 -2.01 -2.00
N LEU A 55 11.67 -1.99 -2.58
CA LEU A 55 12.91 -2.02 -1.82
C LEU A 55 13.05 -0.79 -0.92
N LYS A 56 12.71 0.38 -1.46
CA LYS A 56 12.70 1.64 -0.70
C LYS A 56 11.71 1.58 0.47
N GLU A 57 10.51 1.06 0.25
CA GLU A 57 9.51 0.87 1.31
C GLU A 57 10.03 -0.02 2.45
N VAL A 58 10.71 -1.11 2.11
CA VAL A 58 11.32 -2.01 3.10
C VAL A 58 12.42 -1.31 3.89
N GLN A 59 13.24 -0.47 3.24
CA GLN A 59 14.26 0.32 3.90
C GLN A 59 13.68 1.37 4.84
N ASP A 60 12.65 2.08 4.37
CA ASP A 60 12.00 3.14 5.13
C ASP A 60 11.17 2.57 6.30
N LYS A 61 10.79 1.29 6.23
CA LYS A 61 10.09 0.60 7.33
C LYS A 61 10.89 0.65 8.63
N SER A 62 12.20 0.51 8.57
CA SER A 62 13.06 0.59 9.75
C SER A 62 13.20 2.00 10.32
N LYS A 63 12.96 3.02 9.49
CA LYS A 63 13.05 4.44 9.85
C LYS A 63 11.71 5.03 10.31
N ARG A 64 10.62 4.32 10.11
CA ARG A 64 9.29 4.78 10.52
C ARG A 64 9.19 4.86 12.03
N ASN A 65 8.61 5.93 12.52
CA ASN A 65 8.30 6.04 13.93
C ASN A 65 7.36 4.90 14.35
N PRO A 66 7.61 4.28 15.52
CA PRO A 66 6.70 3.26 16.04
C PRO A 66 5.31 3.89 16.24
N VAL A 67 4.30 3.17 15.79
CA VAL A 67 2.92 3.62 15.97
C VAL A 67 2.59 3.53 17.46
N ASP A 68 2.12 4.65 18.04
CA ASP A 68 1.58 4.62 19.39
C ASP A 68 0.27 3.80 19.38
N ALA A 69 0.36 2.59 19.90
CA ALA A 69 -0.76 1.66 19.95
C ALA A 69 -1.95 2.21 20.74
N GLN A 70 -1.69 3.03 21.77
CA GLN A 70 -2.76 3.65 22.56
C GLN A 70 -3.49 4.74 21.77
N ALA A 71 -2.73 5.61 21.07
CA ALA A 71 -3.32 6.64 20.21
C ALA A 71 -4.09 6.02 19.05
N ALA A 72 -3.54 5.01 18.39
CA ALA A 72 -4.22 4.27 17.33
C ALA A 72 -5.52 3.61 17.82
N LYS A 73 -5.49 3.01 19.01
CA LYS A 73 -6.67 2.39 19.63
C LYS A 73 -7.75 3.41 19.94
N ARG A 74 -7.37 4.60 20.41
CA ARG A 74 -8.32 5.71 20.66
C ARG A 74 -8.95 6.21 19.36
N LEU A 75 -8.15 6.39 18.31
CA LEU A 75 -8.64 6.81 17.00
C LEU A 75 -9.60 5.80 16.39
N VAL A 76 -9.24 4.52 16.41
CA VAL A 76 -10.12 3.45 15.92
C VAL A 76 -11.40 3.37 16.74
N LYS A 77 -11.29 3.45 18.05
CA LYS A 77 -12.47 3.46 18.93
C LYS A 77 -13.34 4.69 18.72
N GLY A 78 -12.74 5.86 18.42
CA GLY A 78 -13.46 7.09 18.09
C GLY A 78 -14.16 7.03 16.74
N SER A 79 -13.54 6.44 15.72
CA SER A 79 -14.13 6.29 14.38
C SER A 79 -15.19 5.20 14.32
N LEU A 80 -15.04 4.16 15.13
CA LEU A 80 -16.05 3.10 15.31
C LEU A 80 -16.99 3.40 16.49
N TRP A 81 -17.02 4.67 16.92
CA TRP A 81 -17.83 5.08 18.05
C TRP A 81 -19.30 4.75 17.79
N THR A 82 -19.76 3.74 18.45
CA THR A 82 -21.17 3.49 18.66
C THR A 82 -21.58 4.26 19.91
N PRO A 83 -22.60 5.14 19.84
CA PRO A 83 -23.04 5.85 21.02
C PRO A 83 -23.30 4.88 22.18
N LYS A 84 -22.79 5.21 23.34
CA LYS A 84 -22.99 4.43 24.57
C LYS A 84 -24.48 4.29 24.94
N ASP A 85 -25.27 5.14 24.31
CA ASP A 85 -26.73 5.10 24.31
C ASP A 85 -27.31 4.22 23.18
N SER A 86 -26.70 3.07 22.93
CA SER A 86 -27.28 2.08 22.01
C SER A 86 -28.72 1.71 22.42
N ASN A 87 -29.03 1.82 23.72
CA ASN A 87 -30.37 1.68 24.25
C ASN A 87 -31.33 2.77 23.74
N LYS A 88 -30.88 4.02 23.58
CA LYS A 88 -31.71 5.09 22.99
C LYS A 88 -31.99 4.87 21.51
N ARG A 89 -31.01 4.34 20.77
CA ARG A 89 -31.18 3.98 19.36
C ARG A 89 -32.09 2.77 19.17
N LEU A 90 -31.95 1.77 20.04
CA LEU A 90 -32.83 0.61 20.11
C LEU A 90 -34.25 1.01 20.48
N ASN A 91 -34.40 1.91 21.46
CA ASN A 91 -35.71 2.46 21.85
C ASN A 91 -36.36 3.27 20.71
N PHE A 92 -35.57 4.01 19.92
CA PHE A 92 -36.08 4.73 18.74
C PHE A 92 -36.50 3.74 17.64
N PHE A 93 -35.72 2.71 17.40
CA PHE A 93 -36.03 1.68 16.44
C PHE A 93 -37.20 0.81 16.87
N ASP A 94 -37.29 0.45 18.14
CA ASP A 94 -38.41 -0.27 18.73
C ASP A 94 -39.70 0.57 18.70
N ARG A 95 -39.59 1.87 18.92
CA ARG A 95 -40.69 2.82 18.76
C ARG A 95 -41.17 2.91 17.30
N TRP A 96 -40.23 2.89 16.36
CA TRP A 96 -40.53 2.91 14.94
C TRP A 96 -41.23 1.61 14.50
N VAL A 97 -40.71 0.48 14.94
CA VAL A 97 -41.30 -0.85 14.70
C VAL A 97 -42.70 -0.95 15.33
N ALA A 98 -42.86 -0.45 16.54
CA ALA A 98 -44.16 -0.38 17.21
C ALA A 98 -45.19 0.50 16.46
N LEU A 99 -44.72 1.65 15.93
CA LEU A 99 -45.55 2.52 15.08
C LEU A 99 -45.94 1.84 13.76
N ILE A 100 -45.02 1.15 13.12
CA ILE A 100 -45.27 0.39 11.88
C ILE A 100 -46.28 -0.74 12.15
N ASN A 101 -46.11 -1.48 13.24
CA ASN A 101 -47.04 -2.54 13.65
C ASN A 101 -48.44 -1.97 13.96
N MET A 102 -48.52 -0.78 14.54
CA MET A 102 -49.76 -0.09 14.82
C MET A 102 -50.47 0.41 13.56
N PHE A 103 -49.69 0.73 12.49
CA PHE A 103 -50.24 1.16 11.19
C PHE A 103 -50.65 -0.02 10.28
N ILE A 104 -50.03 -1.20 10.44
CA ILE A 104 -50.29 -2.39 9.62
C ILE A 104 -51.40 -3.25 10.21
N PHE A 105 -51.59 -3.19 11.50
CA PHE A 105 -52.63 -3.89 12.24
C PHE A 105 -53.59 -2.92 12.88
#